data_620c2100a0f51e8480d1a08b21f0b174
#
_entry.id   620c2100a0f51e8480d1a08b21f0b174
#
_cell.length_a   1.000
_cell.length_b   1.000
_cell.length_c   1.000
_cell.angle_alpha   90.00
_cell.angle_beta   90.00
_cell.angle_gamma   90.00
#
_symmetry.space_group_name_H-M   'P 1'
#
loop_
_entity.id
_entity.type
_entity.pdbx_description
1 polymer ?
#
loop_
_entity_poly.entity_id
_entity_poly.type
_entity_poly.pdbx_seq_one_letter_code
_entity_poly.pdbx_strand_id
1 'polypeptide(L)'
;MKNTLMRTLLCSAAFSPSLAQAQSETTFDLAPILVYGGLLPTTLEATGATIEVLDSEDLKEGGASVADALAVLPGVSLSANGGLGTRSSIRVRGLDGTYLGVRVDGIEVTDPSSTQTSFNFGTLTSGTLDRVTLIKGTQSALYGSDAIAGVIDIQTWRPTRDGASGRTTLEYGSYNTRTATSSVGFRDDRIELAFSLSRVATDGFSARSSDTEDDGFDQSSANVFAAYQLTDAVRVGVSGLWSDGTSEFDRSSSNSTGSTEEVRSGLRVFTEVSQGAWEHEFSVSGFRSDRFDADGFTKEFIGERLKAEYVGQVELTSATALAFGIDWTEERASLDGTEFEASNTAAFAEIKHAPRDDLELSANLRYDDFSDFDGQFSGRAALAWTATDATTVRTSFGTGYRAPSLYERFGPYSGPDLAPETSRSFDLGVEHRIGETAMLRATAFYIEIDNLIQYSTATSSYAQVPGTTASKGLELSGSYSFSDRLSFTGNYTYTLAKNDGVRLARVPRHELSMAADFDVTDRLSSTLRVTHVADVLDGFGTLTPLADYTVVDLSAQYDLTDRTNAYVSLRNLTDETYETVRGYNTSGRALYVGIQADF
;
A
#
# COMPACT_ATOMS: atom_id res chain seq x y z
N MET A 1 55.41 -69.02 -46.73
CA MET A 1 56.44 -68.08 -47.26
C MET A 1 55.96 -66.65 -47.01
N LYS A 2 56.84 -65.87 -46.37
CA LYS A 2 56.88 -64.42 -46.20
C LYS A 2 55.97 -63.80 -45.16
N ASN A 3 56.61 -63.53 -44.02
CA ASN A 3 56.32 -62.55 -42.95
C ASN A 3 56.10 -61.13 -43.45
N THR A 4 55.20 -60.38 -42.77
CA THR A 4 55.42 -58.97 -42.64
C THR A 4 54.84 -58.53 -41.27
N LEU A 5 55.75 -58.09 -40.42
CA LEU A 5 55.46 -57.41 -39.12
C LEU A 5 54.83 -56.06 -39.41
N MET A 6 53.79 -55.78 -38.66
CA MET A 6 53.25 -54.43 -38.59
C MET A 6 53.46 -53.89 -37.15
N ARG A 7 54.31 -52.86 -37.03
CA ARG A 7 54.64 -52.17 -35.81
C ARG A 7 53.48 -51.23 -35.43
N THR A 8 52.94 -51.44 -34.26
CA THR A 8 51.94 -50.52 -33.62
C THR A 8 52.70 -49.38 -33.01
N LEU A 9 52.48 -48.15 -33.53
CA LEU A 9 52.90 -46.90 -32.88
C LEU A 9 51.80 -46.47 -31.83
N LEU A 10 52.16 -46.51 -30.56
CA LEU A 10 51.35 -45.83 -29.49
C LEU A 10 51.65 -44.33 -29.54
N CYS A 11 50.67 -43.52 -29.94
CA CYS A 11 50.65 -42.10 -29.69
C CYS A 11 49.99 -41.85 -28.34
N SER A 12 50.76 -41.54 -27.31
CA SER A 12 50.28 -41.02 -26.03
C SER A 12 49.92 -39.54 -26.21
N ALA A 13 48.64 -39.25 -26.37
CA ALA A 13 48.11 -37.89 -26.26
C ALA A 13 47.97 -37.51 -24.76
N ALA A 14 48.84 -36.63 -24.28
CA ALA A 14 48.70 -36.02 -22.98
C ALA A 14 47.53 -35.05 -23.02
N PHE A 15 46.40 -35.41 -22.38
CA PHE A 15 45.32 -34.50 -22.04
C PHE A 15 45.74 -33.65 -20.84
N SER A 16 46.10 -32.39 -21.07
CA SER A 16 46.15 -31.38 -20.00
C SER A 16 44.72 -30.90 -19.78
N PRO A 17 44.15 -31.00 -18.58
CA PRO A 17 42.90 -30.33 -18.28
C PRO A 17 43.17 -28.83 -18.16
N SER A 18 42.78 -28.04 -19.16
CA SER A 18 42.59 -26.61 -19.01
C SER A 18 41.40 -26.40 -18.06
N LEU A 19 41.70 -25.97 -16.84
CA LEU A 19 40.71 -25.36 -15.95
C LEU A 19 40.20 -24.08 -16.65
N ALA A 20 39.07 -24.21 -17.35
CA ALA A 20 38.27 -23.05 -17.70
C ALA A 20 37.69 -22.52 -16.40
N GLN A 21 38.25 -21.44 -15.91
CA GLN A 21 37.54 -20.57 -14.95
C GLN A 21 36.34 -20.00 -15.71
N ALA A 22 35.17 -20.58 -15.46
CA ALA A 22 33.93 -19.91 -15.73
C ALA A 22 33.81 -18.82 -14.68
N GLN A 23 34.20 -17.60 -15.03
CA GLN A 23 33.70 -16.41 -14.38
C GLN A 23 32.24 -16.25 -14.81
N SER A 24 31.32 -16.79 -14.04
CA SER A 24 29.96 -16.34 -14.09
C SER A 24 29.86 -15.13 -13.14
N GLU A 25 30.21 -13.96 -13.66
CA GLU A 25 29.68 -12.73 -13.11
C GLU A 25 28.18 -12.69 -13.48
N THR A 26 27.35 -13.33 -12.69
CA THR A 26 25.93 -12.95 -12.61
C THR A 26 25.86 -11.76 -11.65
N THR A 27 26.25 -10.59 -12.12
CA THR A 27 25.70 -9.35 -11.59
C THR A 27 24.23 -9.37 -11.99
N PHE A 28 23.37 -9.72 -11.07
CA PHE A 28 21.97 -9.31 -11.14
C PHE A 28 21.98 -7.79 -10.95
N ASP A 29 22.11 -7.08 -12.06
CA ASP A 29 21.81 -5.66 -12.13
C ASP A 29 20.28 -5.57 -12.11
N LEU A 30 19.71 -5.63 -10.90
CA LEU A 30 18.31 -5.33 -10.69
C LEU A 30 18.16 -3.86 -11.07
N ALA A 31 17.40 -3.60 -12.13
CA ALA A 31 17.07 -2.22 -12.50
C ALA A 31 16.55 -1.50 -11.22
N PRO A 32 17.08 -0.32 -10.91
CA PRO A 32 16.68 0.37 -9.70
C PRO A 32 15.16 0.56 -9.69
N ILE A 33 14.50 0.18 -8.60
CA ILE A 33 13.06 0.36 -8.44
C ILE A 33 12.81 1.87 -8.40
N LEU A 34 12.24 2.41 -9.48
CA LEU A 34 11.79 3.79 -9.50
C LEU A 34 10.56 3.91 -8.62
N VAL A 35 10.62 4.83 -7.67
CA VAL A 35 9.52 5.17 -6.78
C VAL A 35 9.20 6.66 -6.90
N TYR A 36 7.94 6.99 -6.73
CA TYR A 36 7.48 8.36 -6.67
C TYR A 36 7.31 8.76 -5.20
N GLY A 37 8.43 8.91 -4.51
CA GLY A 37 8.46 9.52 -3.16
C GLY A 37 8.24 11.03 -3.18
N GLY A 38 8.02 11.60 -4.37
CA GLY A 38 7.80 12.99 -4.71
C GLY A 38 7.16 13.11 -6.10
N LEU A 39 7.11 14.31 -6.66
CA LEU A 39 6.70 14.56 -8.04
C LEU A 39 7.76 14.07 -9.03
N LEU A 40 9.02 14.18 -8.61
CA LEU A 40 10.18 13.76 -9.40
C LEU A 40 10.50 12.29 -9.11
N PRO A 41 10.71 11.45 -10.15
CA PRO A 41 11.09 10.07 -9.96
C PRO A 41 12.41 9.96 -9.20
N THR A 42 12.54 8.95 -8.36
CA THR A 42 13.75 8.67 -7.58
C THR A 42 13.91 7.16 -7.40
N THR A 43 15.11 6.72 -7.01
CA THR A 43 15.32 5.34 -6.59
C THR A 43 15.09 5.19 -5.10
N LEU A 44 14.84 3.96 -4.64
CA LEU A 44 14.72 3.67 -3.20
C LEU A 44 15.97 4.08 -2.42
N GLU A 45 17.14 4.01 -3.04
CA GLU A 45 18.43 4.38 -2.43
C GLU A 45 18.58 5.91 -2.28
N ALA A 46 18.10 6.67 -3.25
CA ALA A 46 18.29 8.11 -3.34
C ALA A 46 17.20 8.91 -2.63
N THR A 47 16.08 8.30 -2.25
CA THR A 47 15.01 9.03 -1.56
C THR A 47 15.30 9.25 -0.08
N GLY A 48 15.02 10.45 0.42
CA GLY A 48 14.97 10.75 1.86
C GLY A 48 13.66 10.34 2.54
N ALA A 49 12.69 9.77 1.79
CA ALA A 49 11.45 9.23 2.33
C ALA A 49 11.64 7.79 2.84
N THR A 50 10.83 7.37 3.81
CA THR A 50 10.69 5.97 4.20
C THR A 50 9.63 5.35 3.32
N ILE A 51 10.03 4.45 2.42
CA ILE A 51 9.14 3.81 1.44
C ILE A 51 9.20 2.29 1.62
N GLU A 52 8.03 1.65 1.61
CA GLU A 52 7.87 0.20 1.53
C GLU A 52 7.16 -0.14 0.23
N VAL A 53 7.57 -1.21 -0.42
CA VAL A 53 6.98 -1.67 -1.68
C VAL A 53 6.59 -3.14 -1.50
N LEU A 54 5.36 -3.46 -1.84
CA LEU A 54 4.86 -4.83 -2.00
C LEU A 54 4.66 -5.06 -3.49
N ASP A 55 5.27 -6.06 -4.03
CA ASP A 55 5.04 -6.51 -5.40
C ASP A 55 3.93 -7.57 -5.48
N SER A 56 3.68 -8.10 -6.67
CA SER A 56 2.61 -9.08 -6.89
C SER A 56 2.84 -10.41 -6.16
N GLU A 57 4.08 -10.78 -5.82
CA GLU A 57 4.38 -11.99 -5.04
C GLU A 57 4.11 -11.74 -3.55
N ASP A 58 4.55 -10.60 -3.01
CA ASP A 58 4.26 -10.20 -1.63
C ASP A 58 2.74 -10.11 -1.38
N LEU A 59 1.99 -9.57 -2.35
CA LEU A 59 0.53 -9.44 -2.26
C LEU A 59 -0.18 -10.79 -2.21
N LYS A 60 0.34 -11.83 -2.84
CA LYS A 60 -0.22 -13.19 -2.78
C LYS A 60 -0.09 -13.81 -1.39
N GLU A 61 0.96 -13.50 -0.65
CA GLU A 61 1.10 -13.99 0.72
C GLU A 61 -0.04 -13.52 1.62
N GLY A 62 -0.58 -12.32 1.40
CA GLY A 62 -1.81 -11.81 2.00
C GLY A 62 -3.09 -12.50 1.52
N GLY A 63 -3.05 -13.37 0.50
CA GLY A 63 -4.19 -13.98 -0.17
C GLY A 63 -5.08 -12.95 -0.85
N ALA A 64 -6.39 -13.06 -0.71
CA ALA A 64 -7.31 -12.08 -1.28
C ALA A 64 -7.24 -10.70 -0.59
N SER A 65 -6.71 -10.58 0.63
CA SER A 65 -6.69 -9.35 1.43
C SER A 65 -5.40 -8.55 1.25
N VAL A 66 -5.48 -7.36 0.71
CA VAL A 66 -4.35 -6.40 0.68
C VAL A 66 -4.05 -5.86 2.09
N ALA A 67 -5.07 -5.75 2.94
CA ALA A 67 -4.89 -5.31 4.32
C ALA A 67 -3.94 -6.21 5.11
N ASP A 68 -4.07 -7.53 4.94
CA ASP A 68 -3.18 -8.51 5.59
C ASP A 68 -1.74 -8.42 5.05
N ALA A 69 -1.58 -8.21 3.73
CA ALA A 69 -0.26 -8.01 3.14
C ALA A 69 0.41 -6.70 3.62
N LEU A 70 -0.35 -5.63 3.81
CA LEU A 70 0.16 -4.37 4.38
C LEU A 70 0.53 -4.50 5.86
N ALA A 71 -0.22 -5.29 6.63
CA ALA A 71 -0.04 -5.42 8.07
C ALA A 71 1.29 -6.08 8.49
N VAL A 72 2.00 -6.74 7.56
CA VAL A 72 3.33 -7.30 7.85
C VAL A 72 4.48 -6.31 7.65
N LEU A 73 4.20 -5.12 7.11
CA LEU A 73 5.20 -4.07 6.90
C LEU A 73 5.58 -3.37 8.21
N PRO A 74 6.83 -2.91 8.37
CA PRO A 74 7.24 -2.19 9.57
C PRO A 74 6.37 -0.95 9.80
N GLY A 75 5.92 -0.73 11.03
CA GLY A 75 5.09 0.41 11.43
C GLY A 75 3.67 0.43 10.87
N VAL A 76 3.18 -0.70 10.38
CA VAL A 76 1.82 -0.85 9.84
C VAL A 76 1.04 -1.85 10.68
N SER A 77 -0.12 -1.46 11.18
CA SER A 77 -1.03 -2.34 11.91
C SER A 77 -2.43 -2.34 11.30
N LEU A 78 -3.13 -3.47 11.49
CA LEU A 78 -4.49 -3.68 11.02
C LEU A 78 -5.48 -3.66 12.19
N SER A 79 -6.60 -2.98 12.00
CA SER A 79 -7.78 -3.07 12.85
C SER A 79 -8.97 -3.49 11.99
N ALA A 80 -9.46 -4.72 12.15
CA ALA A 80 -10.54 -5.30 11.35
C ALA A 80 -11.72 -5.71 12.22
N ASN A 81 -12.92 -5.44 11.75
CA ASN A 81 -14.18 -5.81 12.40
C ASN A 81 -14.72 -7.15 11.87
N GLY A 82 -13.85 -8.12 11.61
CA GLY A 82 -14.20 -9.43 11.06
C GLY A 82 -13.39 -9.80 9.83
N GLY A 83 -13.99 -10.61 8.94
CA GLY A 83 -13.37 -11.12 7.72
C GLY A 83 -13.31 -10.14 6.56
N LEU A 84 -13.09 -10.65 5.34
CA LEU A 84 -13.12 -9.87 4.10
C LEU A 84 -14.44 -9.11 3.96
N GLY A 85 -14.38 -7.90 3.42
CA GLY A 85 -15.53 -7.01 3.23
C GLY A 85 -15.86 -6.16 4.44
N THR A 86 -15.60 -6.62 5.65
CA THR A 86 -15.89 -5.85 6.86
C THR A 86 -15.01 -4.61 6.98
N ARG A 87 -15.41 -3.64 7.80
CA ARG A 87 -14.64 -2.42 8.00
C ARG A 87 -13.25 -2.73 8.55
N SER A 88 -12.24 -2.43 7.75
CA SER A 88 -10.82 -2.62 8.09
C SER A 88 -10.04 -1.34 7.89
N SER A 89 -9.30 -0.92 8.91
CA SER A 89 -8.44 0.27 8.88
C SER A 89 -6.98 -0.13 9.01
N ILE A 90 -6.17 0.36 8.08
CA ILE A 90 -4.71 0.33 8.18
C ILE A 90 -4.27 1.54 8.98
N ARG A 91 -3.40 1.31 9.97
CA ARG A 91 -2.74 2.34 10.75
C ARG A 91 -1.27 2.37 10.38
N VAL A 92 -0.75 3.55 10.11
CA VAL A 92 0.67 3.75 9.85
C VAL A 92 1.27 4.53 11.01
N ARG A 93 2.25 3.92 11.69
CA ARG A 93 2.91 4.52 12.87
C ARG A 93 1.91 4.94 13.96
N GLY A 94 0.86 4.14 14.13
CA GLY A 94 -0.20 4.36 15.11
C GLY A 94 -1.27 5.40 14.74
N LEU A 95 -1.17 6.04 13.57
CA LEU A 95 -2.18 6.96 13.05
C LEU A 95 -3.20 6.21 12.20
N ASP A 96 -4.47 6.59 12.32
CA ASP A 96 -5.61 5.93 11.65
C ASP A 96 -5.61 6.13 10.12
N GLY A 97 -6.38 5.30 9.42
CA GLY A 97 -6.55 5.37 7.97
C GLY A 97 -7.14 6.69 7.45
N THR A 98 -7.73 7.51 8.31
CA THR A 98 -8.17 8.88 7.97
C THR A 98 -7.02 9.85 7.70
N TYR A 99 -5.79 9.46 8.01
CA TYR A 99 -4.56 10.20 7.74
C TYR A 99 -3.74 9.62 6.60
N LEU A 100 -4.35 8.70 5.81
CA LEU A 100 -3.71 8.04 4.68
C LEU A 100 -4.40 8.41 3.38
N GLY A 101 -3.66 9.04 2.48
CA GLY A 101 -4.09 9.13 1.08
C GLY A 101 -4.02 7.76 0.41
N VAL A 102 -5.02 7.39 -0.37
CA VAL A 102 -5.03 6.12 -1.12
C VAL A 102 -5.34 6.41 -2.59
N ARG A 103 -4.47 5.92 -3.48
CA ARG A 103 -4.60 6.11 -4.92
C ARG A 103 -4.48 4.78 -5.65
N VAL A 104 -5.26 4.61 -6.71
CA VAL A 104 -5.18 3.47 -7.65
C VAL A 104 -4.96 4.02 -9.05
N ASP A 105 -3.82 3.72 -9.66
CA ASP A 105 -3.42 4.22 -10.98
C ASP A 105 -3.59 5.74 -11.14
N GLY A 106 -3.27 6.49 -10.08
CA GLY A 106 -3.37 7.95 -10.03
C GLY A 106 -4.77 8.49 -9.71
N ILE A 107 -5.78 7.63 -9.51
CA ILE A 107 -7.12 8.02 -9.07
C ILE A 107 -7.17 7.97 -7.54
N GLU A 108 -7.53 9.05 -6.89
CA GLU A 108 -7.74 9.08 -5.44
C GLU A 108 -9.07 8.40 -5.09
N VAL A 109 -9.02 7.38 -4.21
CA VAL A 109 -10.14 6.46 -3.95
C VAL A 109 -10.68 6.51 -2.52
N THR A 110 -10.27 7.48 -1.71
CA THR A 110 -10.89 7.76 -0.41
C THR A 110 -12.30 8.30 -0.61
N ASP A 111 -13.25 7.86 0.22
CA ASP A 111 -14.68 8.18 0.09
C ASP A 111 -15.02 9.53 0.76
N PRO A 112 -15.40 10.60 0.00
CA PRO A 112 -15.77 11.89 0.56
C PRO A 112 -17.07 11.87 1.38
N SER A 113 -17.93 10.86 1.22
CA SER A 113 -19.19 10.72 1.97
C SER A 113 -19.01 10.03 3.32
N SER A 114 -17.86 9.42 3.58
CA SER A 114 -17.60 8.74 4.85
C SER A 114 -17.50 9.73 6.01
N THR A 115 -17.77 9.24 7.22
CA THR A 115 -17.80 10.09 8.44
C THR A 115 -16.48 10.83 8.67
N GLN A 116 -15.37 10.21 8.30
CA GLN A 116 -14.06 10.84 8.11
C GLN A 116 -13.55 10.30 6.79
N THR A 117 -13.12 11.17 5.89
CA THR A 117 -12.60 10.76 4.57
C THR A 117 -11.57 9.66 4.76
N SER A 118 -11.87 8.46 4.28
CA SER A 118 -11.03 7.28 4.49
C SER A 118 -11.33 6.20 3.45
N PHE A 119 -10.44 5.20 3.37
CA PHE A 119 -10.60 4.04 2.52
C PHE A 119 -10.86 2.78 3.38
N ASN A 120 -11.87 1.96 3.01
CA ASN A 120 -12.09 0.66 3.66
C ASN A 120 -11.19 -0.40 3.03
N PHE A 121 -10.11 -0.76 3.72
CA PHE A 121 -9.16 -1.78 3.25
C PHE A 121 -9.72 -3.20 3.27
N GLY A 122 -10.82 -3.46 3.98
CA GLY A 122 -11.49 -4.77 3.99
C GLY A 122 -12.08 -5.17 2.64
N THR A 123 -12.35 -4.20 1.76
CA THR A 123 -12.89 -4.43 0.41
C THR A 123 -11.81 -4.35 -0.69
N LEU A 124 -10.55 -4.13 -0.34
CA LEU A 124 -9.45 -4.10 -1.31
C LEU A 124 -8.87 -5.50 -1.50
N THR A 125 -9.09 -6.06 -2.69
CA THR A 125 -8.60 -7.39 -3.04
C THR A 125 -7.34 -7.34 -3.90
N SER A 126 -6.43 -8.31 -3.70
CA SER A 126 -5.09 -8.33 -4.31
C SER A 126 -5.07 -8.73 -5.78
N GLY A 127 -6.08 -9.45 -6.27
CA GLY A 127 -6.02 -10.22 -7.51
C GLY A 127 -5.66 -9.43 -8.78
N THR A 128 -6.04 -8.15 -8.88
CA THR A 128 -5.78 -7.31 -10.05
C THR A 128 -4.60 -6.36 -9.87
N LEU A 129 -3.90 -6.43 -8.74
CA LEU A 129 -2.83 -5.51 -8.39
C LEU A 129 -1.46 -6.06 -8.78
N ASP A 130 -0.54 -5.19 -9.12
CA ASP A 130 0.84 -5.51 -9.45
C ASP A 130 1.80 -4.99 -8.38
N ARG A 131 1.51 -3.80 -7.83
CA ARG A 131 2.36 -3.15 -6.83
C ARG A 131 1.54 -2.32 -5.87
N VAL A 132 1.94 -2.31 -4.60
CA VAL A 132 1.47 -1.36 -3.59
C VAL A 132 2.69 -0.67 -2.99
N THR A 133 2.72 0.65 -3.06
CA THR A 133 3.80 1.48 -2.50
C THR A 133 3.25 2.27 -1.33
N LEU A 134 3.82 2.09 -0.14
CA LEU A 134 3.52 2.88 1.04
C LEU A 134 4.63 3.90 1.29
N ILE A 135 4.32 5.18 1.15
CA ILE A 135 5.21 6.29 1.47
C ILE A 135 4.84 6.80 2.86
N LYS A 136 5.71 6.62 3.84
CA LYS A 136 5.45 6.95 5.26
C LYS A 136 5.82 8.39 5.61
N GLY A 137 5.22 8.89 6.68
CA GLY A 137 5.41 10.26 7.18
C GLY A 137 4.58 11.27 6.39
N THR A 138 4.61 12.53 6.80
CA THR A 138 3.77 13.57 6.21
C THR A 138 4.11 13.83 4.74
N GLN A 139 3.11 13.66 3.89
CA GLN A 139 3.16 13.83 2.44
C GLN A 139 2.22 14.94 1.94
N SER A 140 1.61 15.73 2.83
CA SER A 140 0.65 16.77 2.45
C SER A 140 1.22 17.83 1.51
N ALA A 141 2.53 18.06 1.55
CA ALA A 141 3.21 18.99 0.62
C ALA A 141 3.18 18.54 -0.85
N LEU A 142 2.77 17.29 -1.15
CA LEU A 142 2.65 16.75 -2.50
C LEU A 142 1.22 16.32 -2.81
N TYR A 143 0.54 15.70 -1.84
CA TYR A 143 -0.75 15.05 -2.03
C TYR A 143 -1.93 15.79 -1.40
N GLY A 144 -1.66 16.90 -0.67
CA GLY A 144 -2.69 17.72 -0.04
C GLY A 144 -3.19 17.17 1.29
N SER A 145 -4.48 17.37 1.55
CA SER A 145 -5.17 16.87 2.75
C SER A 145 -5.05 15.34 2.89
N ASP A 146 -5.24 14.82 4.10
CA ASP A 146 -5.32 13.39 4.46
C ASP A 146 -4.01 12.58 4.32
N ALA A 147 -2.90 13.21 3.91
CA ALA A 147 -1.60 12.56 3.75
C ALA A 147 -0.64 12.83 4.94
N ILE A 148 -1.15 12.83 6.18
CA ILE A 148 -0.36 13.08 7.41
C ILE A 148 0.47 11.86 7.80
N ALA A 149 -0.11 10.65 7.77
CA ALA A 149 0.58 9.41 8.10
C ALA A 149 1.34 8.84 6.91
N GLY A 150 0.90 9.15 5.70
CA GLY A 150 1.51 8.70 4.46
C GLY A 150 0.52 8.61 3.31
N VAL A 151 1.01 7.99 2.23
CA VAL A 151 0.24 7.70 1.02
C VAL A 151 0.43 6.25 0.62
N ILE A 152 -0.65 5.58 0.26
CA ILE A 152 -0.66 4.26 -0.37
C ILE A 152 -0.98 4.46 -1.84
N ASP A 153 0.01 4.18 -2.69
CA ASP A 153 -0.12 4.23 -4.15
C ASP A 153 -0.18 2.81 -4.69
N ILE A 154 -1.25 2.50 -5.41
CA ILE A 154 -1.58 1.17 -5.90
C ILE A 154 -1.52 1.18 -7.41
N GLN A 155 -0.73 0.28 -7.97
CA GLN A 155 -0.66 0.03 -9.40
C GLN A 155 -1.37 -1.27 -9.74
N THR A 156 -2.29 -1.22 -10.71
CA THR A 156 -2.93 -2.41 -11.25
C THR A 156 -2.00 -3.13 -12.23
N TRP A 157 -2.31 -4.39 -12.54
CA TRP A 157 -1.48 -5.23 -13.40
C TRP A 157 -1.20 -4.57 -14.76
N ARG A 158 0.07 -4.69 -15.21
CA ARG A 158 0.56 -4.21 -16.52
C ARG A 158 1.36 -5.29 -17.23
N PRO A 159 1.35 -5.34 -18.58
CA PRO A 159 2.26 -6.18 -19.34
C PRO A 159 3.71 -5.69 -19.18
N THR A 160 4.60 -6.59 -18.79
CA THR A 160 6.03 -6.28 -18.57
C THR A 160 6.92 -6.58 -19.77
N ARG A 161 6.38 -7.26 -20.79
CA ARG A 161 7.09 -7.64 -22.02
C ARG A 161 6.30 -7.22 -23.26
N ASP A 162 7.02 -7.05 -24.38
CA ASP A 162 6.39 -6.73 -25.65
C ASP A 162 5.51 -7.88 -26.16
N GLY A 163 4.45 -7.51 -26.86
CA GLY A 163 3.44 -8.41 -27.38
C GLY A 163 2.28 -8.62 -26.41
N ALA A 164 1.46 -9.59 -26.71
CA ALA A 164 0.35 -10.00 -25.85
C ALA A 164 0.86 -10.83 -24.67
N SER A 165 0.34 -10.55 -23.50
CA SER A 165 0.60 -11.31 -22.28
C SER A 165 -0.61 -11.29 -21.37
N GLY A 166 -0.65 -12.21 -20.43
CA GLY A 166 -1.74 -12.26 -19.45
C GLY A 166 -1.40 -13.17 -18.29
N ARG A 167 -2.22 -13.08 -17.26
CA ARG A 167 -2.16 -13.87 -16.04
C ARG A 167 -3.58 -14.29 -15.65
N THR A 168 -3.76 -15.55 -15.29
CA THR A 168 -5.03 -16.04 -14.73
C THR A 168 -4.73 -16.79 -13.45
N THR A 169 -5.46 -16.46 -12.38
CA THR A 169 -5.36 -17.10 -11.07
C THR A 169 -6.73 -17.63 -10.65
N LEU A 170 -6.76 -18.86 -10.20
CA LEU A 170 -7.94 -19.49 -9.59
C LEU A 170 -7.54 -20.00 -8.20
N GLU A 171 -8.32 -19.65 -7.19
CA GLU A 171 -8.08 -20.09 -5.82
C GLU A 171 -9.38 -20.58 -5.18
N TYR A 172 -9.26 -21.60 -4.33
CA TYR A 172 -10.33 -22.09 -3.47
C TYR A 172 -9.79 -22.39 -2.07
N GLY A 173 -10.54 -22.06 -1.03
CA GLY A 173 -10.08 -22.25 0.33
C GLY A 173 -11.15 -22.31 1.40
N SER A 174 -10.69 -22.20 2.64
CA SER A 174 -11.52 -22.15 3.86
C SER A 174 -12.61 -21.09 3.73
N TYR A 175 -13.67 -21.24 4.49
CA TYR A 175 -14.84 -20.37 4.45
C TYR A 175 -15.51 -20.35 3.07
N ASN A 176 -15.39 -21.45 2.29
CA ASN A 176 -15.87 -21.54 0.92
C ASN A 176 -15.37 -20.38 0.02
N THR A 177 -14.22 -19.84 0.33
CA THR A 177 -13.61 -18.72 -0.40
C THR A 177 -13.24 -19.16 -1.82
N ARG A 178 -13.64 -18.37 -2.81
CA ARG A 178 -13.39 -18.58 -4.23
C ARG A 178 -12.87 -17.29 -4.82
N THR A 179 -11.70 -17.36 -5.42
CA THR A 179 -11.10 -16.23 -6.14
C THR A 179 -10.83 -16.63 -7.58
N ALA A 180 -11.25 -15.80 -8.51
CA ALA A 180 -10.94 -15.95 -9.92
C ALA A 180 -10.51 -14.59 -10.47
N THR A 181 -9.29 -14.51 -10.98
CA THR A 181 -8.73 -13.28 -11.56
C THR A 181 -8.16 -13.59 -12.93
N SER A 182 -8.36 -12.69 -13.88
CA SER A 182 -7.72 -12.75 -15.18
C SER A 182 -7.31 -11.34 -15.61
N SER A 183 -6.03 -11.20 -15.97
CA SER A 183 -5.46 -9.98 -16.52
C SER A 183 -4.89 -10.29 -17.90
N VAL A 184 -5.17 -9.43 -18.87
CA VAL A 184 -4.66 -9.54 -20.24
C VAL A 184 -4.18 -8.18 -20.71
N GLY A 185 -3.15 -8.15 -21.51
CA GLY A 185 -2.62 -6.90 -22.02
C GLY A 185 -1.78 -7.08 -23.28
N PHE A 186 -1.42 -5.94 -23.84
CA PHE A 186 -0.55 -5.83 -24.99
C PHE A 186 0.36 -4.62 -24.81
N ARG A 187 1.62 -4.78 -25.12
CA ARG A 187 2.60 -3.69 -25.11
C ARG A 187 3.47 -3.75 -26.35
N ASP A 188 3.76 -2.60 -26.92
CA ASP A 188 4.82 -2.36 -27.88
C ASP A 188 5.41 -0.95 -27.70
N ASP A 189 6.24 -0.48 -28.60
CA ASP A 189 6.88 0.84 -28.55
C ASP A 189 5.87 2.02 -28.50
N ARG A 190 4.60 1.81 -28.86
CA ARG A 190 3.58 2.85 -28.96
C ARG A 190 2.34 2.61 -28.14
N ILE A 191 2.03 1.36 -27.86
CA ILE A 191 0.75 0.97 -27.26
C ILE A 191 1.04 0.21 -25.96
N GLU A 192 0.34 0.58 -24.91
CA GLU A 192 0.27 -0.18 -23.67
C GLU A 192 -1.20 -0.35 -23.29
N LEU A 193 -1.67 -1.58 -23.24
CA LEU A 193 -3.03 -1.94 -22.90
C LEU A 193 -3.01 -2.98 -21.78
N ALA A 194 -3.84 -2.79 -20.77
CA ALA A 194 -4.10 -3.78 -19.74
C ALA A 194 -5.59 -3.78 -19.39
N PHE A 195 -6.12 -4.97 -19.17
CA PHE A 195 -7.47 -5.18 -18.68
C PHE A 195 -7.45 -6.32 -17.68
N SER A 196 -8.03 -6.10 -16.51
CA SER A 196 -8.10 -7.07 -15.43
C SER A 196 -9.53 -7.22 -14.93
N LEU A 197 -9.93 -8.46 -14.64
CA LEU A 197 -11.18 -8.80 -13.97
C LEU A 197 -10.89 -9.68 -12.77
N SER A 198 -11.59 -9.46 -11.67
CA SER A 198 -11.53 -10.31 -10.49
C SER A 198 -12.93 -10.56 -9.92
N ARG A 199 -13.14 -11.77 -9.41
CA ARG A 199 -14.27 -12.13 -8.57
C ARG A 199 -13.76 -12.80 -7.32
N VAL A 200 -14.19 -12.29 -6.16
CA VAL A 200 -13.95 -12.89 -4.85
C VAL A 200 -15.30 -13.14 -4.19
N ALA A 201 -15.50 -14.34 -3.69
CA ALA A 201 -16.69 -14.70 -2.91
C ALA A 201 -16.28 -15.60 -1.75
N THR A 202 -16.80 -15.36 -0.57
CA THR A 202 -16.59 -16.17 0.63
C THR A 202 -17.86 -16.17 1.48
N ASP A 203 -18.14 -17.29 2.12
CA ASP A 203 -19.20 -17.36 3.13
C ASP A 203 -18.75 -16.68 4.44
N GLY A 204 -17.43 -16.47 4.61
CA GLY A 204 -16.86 -15.80 5.78
C GLY A 204 -16.94 -16.61 7.07
N PHE A 205 -16.93 -15.90 8.17
CA PHE A 205 -17.15 -16.40 9.54
C PHE A 205 -17.82 -15.29 10.34
N SER A 206 -18.54 -15.65 11.41
CA SER A 206 -19.18 -14.63 12.27
C SER A 206 -18.17 -13.58 12.73
N ALA A 207 -18.43 -12.33 12.40
CA ALA A 207 -17.55 -11.22 12.74
C ALA A 207 -17.47 -10.95 14.24
N ARG A 208 -18.52 -11.32 15.02
CA ARG A 208 -18.54 -11.15 16.48
C ARG A 208 -18.53 -12.46 17.23
N SER A 209 -17.78 -12.50 18.31
CA SER A 209 -17.75 -13.65 19.23
C SER A 209 -19.10 -13.91 19.95
N SER A 210 -20.02 -12.96 19.92
CA SER A 210 -21.36 -13.05 20.51
C SER A 210 -22.42 -13.55 19.52
N ASP A 211 -22.04 -13.74 18.26
CA ASP A 211 -22.93 -14.18 17.18
C ASP A 211 -22.48 -15.52 16.59
N THR A 212 -23.27 -16.14 15.72
CA THR A 212 -23.00 -17.49 15.21
C THR A 212 -23.28 -17.65 13.72
N GLU A 213 -23.88 -16.66 13.07
CA GLU A 213 -24.01 -16.66 11.60
C GLU A 213 -22.70 -16.23 10.95
N ASP A 214 -22.46 -16.72 9.75
CA ASP A 214 -21.29 -16.35 8.97
C ASP A 214 -21.53 -15.04 8.24
N ASP A 215 -20.55 -14.14 8.23
CA ASP A 215 -20.56 -12.85 7.54
C ASP A 215 -19.82 -12.98 6.22
N GLY A 216 -20.60 -13.06 5.14
CA GLY A 216 -20.10 -13.27 3.80
C GLY A 216 -19.59 -12.00 3.12
N PHE A 217 -18.80 -12.22 2.07
CA PHE A 217 -18.34 -11.17 1.16
C PHE A 217 -18.37 -11.65 -0.29
N ASP A 218 -18.88 -10.80 -1.16
CA ASP A 218 -18.94 -11.06 -2.60
C ASP A 218 -18.58 -9.76 -3.33
N GLN A 219 -17.56 -9.81 -4.22
CA GLN A 219 -17.14 -8.64 -4.98
C GLN A 219 -16.68 -9.02 -6.38
N SER A 220 -17.12 -8.26 -7.37
CA SER A 220 -16.54 -8.22 -8.70
C SER A 220 -15.77 -6.92 -8.89
N SER A 221 -14.60 -6.97 -9.53
CA SER A 221 -13.83 -5.80 -9.85
C SER A 221 -13.26 -5.86 -11.28
N ALA A 222 -13.10 -4.70 -11.89
CA ALA A 222 -12.47 -4.54 -13.20
C ALA A 222 -11.54 -3.34 -13.20
N ASN A 223 -10.40 -3.48 -13.86
CA ASN A 223 -9.46 -2.37 -14.08
C ASN A 223 -9.09 -2.31 -15.56
N VAL A 224 -8.90 -1.11 -16.07
CA VAL A 224 -8.45 -0.85 -17.42
C VAL A 224 -7.33 0.17 -17.42
N PHE A 225 -6.34 -0.07 -18.22
CA PHE A 225 -5.31 0.92 -18.58
C PHE A 225 -5.07 0.88 -20.07
N ALA A 226 -5.00 2.04 -20.69
CA ALA A 226 -4.59 2.17 -22.08
C ALA A 226 -3.76 3.43 -22.23
N ALA A 227 -2.61 3.30 -22.91
CA ALA A 227 -1.79 4.44 -23.27
C ALA A 227 -1.30 4.30 -24.71
N TYR A 228 -1.17 5.43 -25.39
CA TYR A 228 -0.76 5.50 -26.79
C TYR A 228 0.22 6.63 -27.03
N GLN A 229 1.38 6.31 -27.63
CA GLN A 229 2.38 7.29 -28.07
C GLN A 229 1.93 7.90 -29.39
N LEU A 230 1.25 9.09 -29.32
CA LEU A 230 0.75 9.81 -30.49
C LEU A 230 1.88 10.29 -31.40
N THR A 231 2.92 10.87 -30.80
CA THR A 231 4.16 11.32 -31.44
C THR A 231 5.32 10.99 -30.52
N ASP A 232 6.55 11.19 -30.95
CA ASP A 232 7.73 10.99 -30.10
C ASP A 232 7.71 11.89 -28.83
N ALA A 233 6.91 12.95 -28.85
CA ALA A 233 6.81 13.91 -27.75
C ALA A 233 5.48 13.85 -26.97
N VAL A 234 4.47 13.15 -27.46
CA VAL A 234 3.13 13.17 -26.85
C VAL A 234 2.61 11.77 -26.62
N ARG A 235 2.33 11.45 -25.38
CA ARG A 235 1.65 10.22 -24.94
C ARG A 235 0.31 10.58 -24.32
N VAL A 236 -0.74 9.85 -24.66
CA VAL A 236 -2.08 9.98 -24.06
C VAL A 236 -2.48 8.68 -23.42
N GLY A 237 -3.25 8.74 -22.36
CA GLY A 237 -3.70 7.52 -21.70
C GLY A 237 -4.96 7.69 -20.88
N VAL A 238 -5.48 6.54 -20.47
CA VAL A 238 -6.65 6.41 -19.60
C VAL A 238 -6.41 5.27 -18.63
N SER A 239 -6.78 5.48 -17.37
CA SER A 239 -6.92 4.44 -16.35
C SER A 239 -8.33 4.45 -15.80
N GLY A 240 -8.86 3.27 -15.49
CA GLY A 240 -10.21 3.14 -14.94
C GLY A 240 -10.30 1.97 -13.98
N LEU A 241 -11.13 2.14 -12.97
CA LEU A 241 -11.46 1.11 -11.99
C LEU A 241 -12.97 1.03 -11.80
N TRP A 242 -13.44 -0.17 -11.50
CA TRP A 242 -14.81 -0.44 -11.09
C TRP A 242 -14.81 -1.61 -10.12
N SER A 243 -15.64 -1.52 -9.09
CA SER A 243 -15.97 -2.64 -8.21
C SER A 243 -17.41 -2.56 -7.76
N ASP A 244 -18.02 -3.72 -7.56
CA ASP A 244 -19.38 -3.89 -7.06
C ASP A 244 -19.35 -5.08 -6.10
N GLY A 245 -19.77 -4.85 -4.86
CA GLY A 245 -19.67 -5.84 -3.80
C GLY A 245 -20.71 -5.68 -2.71
N THR A 246 -20.96 -6.81 -2.04
CA THR A 246 -21.81 -6.89 -0.85
C THR A 246 -20.97 -7.47 0.29
N SER A 247 -21.03 -6.81 1.42
CA SER A 247 -20.37 -7.21 2.67
C SER A 247 -21.42 -7.43 3.74
N GLU A 248 -21.40 -8.58 4.39
CA GLU A 248 -22.21 -8.86 5.58
C GLU A 248 -21.41 -8.53 6.84
N PHE A 249 -22.10 -8.19 7.91
CA PHE A 249 -21.48 -7.87 9.20
C PHE A 249 -22.47 -8.02 10.35
N ASP A 250 -21.93 -8.32 11.51
CA ASP A 250 -22.70 -8.38 12.75
C ASP A 250 -23.12 -7.00 13.28
N ARG A 251 -24.38 -6.82 13.56
CA ARG A 251 -24.89 -5.63 14.24
C ARG A 251 -24.66 -5.72 15.76
N SER A 252 -24.85 -4.59 16.45
CA SER A 252 -24.64 -4.50 17.90
C SER A 252 -25.60 -5.34 18.77
N SER A 253 -26.69 -5.86 18.20
CA SER A 253 -27.65 -6.73 18.85
C SER A 253 -27.46 -8.17 18.38
N SER A 254 -27.37 -9.14 19.29
CA SER A 254 -27.15 -10.55 19.02
C SER A 254 -28.03 -11.10 17.88
N ASN A 255 -27.46 -11.93 17.04
CA ASN A 255 -28.06 -12.64 15.89
C ASN A 255 -28.79 -11.72 14.91
N SER A 256 -28.16 -10.66 14.46
CA SER A 256 -28.69 -9.80 13.41
C SER A 256 -27.63 -9.44 12.39
N THR A 257 -27.68 -10.09 11.24
CA THR A 257 -26.88 -9.78 10.07
C THR A 257 -27.26 -8.40 9.54
N GLY A 258 -26.27 -7.55 9.34
CA GLY A 258 -26.36 -6.34 8.54
C GLY A 258 -25.69 -6.59 7.19
N SER A 259 -26.04 -5.81 6.18
CA SER A 259 -25.34 -5.84 4.90
C SER A 259 -25.09 -4.44 4.37
N THR A 260 -23.94 -4.28 3.73
CA THR A 260 -23.61 -3.07 2.97
C THR A 260 -23.36 -3.46 1.53
N GLU A 261 -24.04 -2.80 0.60
CA GLU A 261 -23.75 -2.84 -0.82
C GLU A 261 -22.90 -1.63 -1.19
N GLU A 262 -21.85 -1.82 -1.97
CA GLU A 262 -20.97 -0.72 -2.37
C GLU A 262 -20.53 -0.88 -3.82
N VAL A 263 -20.78 0.17 -4.62
CA VAL A 263 -20.27 0.31 -5.98
C VAL A 263 -19.27 1.44 -6.02
N ARG A 264 -18.06 1.15 -6.50
CA ARG A 264 -17.03 2.16 -6.74
C ARG A 264 -16.68 2.23 -8.21
N SER A 265 -16.46 3.42 -8.71
CA SER A 265 -15.98 3.64 -10.07
C SER A 265 -15.04 4.83 -10.12
N GLY A 266 -14.02 4.73 -10.96
CA GLY A 266 -13.07 5.80 -11.17
C GLY A 266 -12.56 5.80 -12.61
N LEU A 267 -12.26 6.99 -13.12
CA LEU A 267 -11.68 7.19 -14.43
C LEU A 267 -10.66 8.32 -14.37
N ARG A 268 -9.50 8.14 -14.97
CA ARG A 268 -8.50 9.17 -15.18
C ARG A 268 -8.10 9.20 -16.64
N VAL A 269 -8.05 10.39 -17.22
CA VAL A 269 -7.51 10.66 -18.56
C VAL A 269 -6.29 11.54 -18.38
N PHE A 270 -5.21 11.22 -19.07
CA PHE A 270 -3.97 12.00 -18.96
C PHE A 270 -3.28 12.18 -20.31
N THR A 271 -2.47 13.22 -20.38
CA THR A 271 -1.59 13.53 -21.51
C THR A 271 -0.23 13.92 -20.98
N GLU A 272 0.79 13.22 -21.41
CA GLU A 272 2.20 13.51 -21.14
C GLU A 272 2.82 14.16 -22.38
N VAL A 273 3.58 15.24 -22.19
CA VAL A 273 4.23 15.98 -23.27
C VAL A 273 5.68 16.24 -22.92
N SER A 274 6.60 15.66 -23.71
CA SER A 274 8.05 15.88 -23.61
C SER A 274 8.46 17.01 -24.56
N GLN A 275 9.04 18.09 -24.02
CA GLN A 275 9.50 19.23 -24.81
C GLN A 275 10.92 19.66 -24.41
N GLY A 276 11.92 19.08 -25.04
CA GLY A 276 13.32 19.32 -24.70
C GLY A 276 13.66 18.78 -23.31
N ALA A 277 13.98 19.64 -22.35
CA ALA A 277 14.24 19.26 -20.96
C ALA A 277 12.98 19.26 -20.09
N TRP A 278 11.82 19.59 -20.66
CA TRP A 278 10.55 19.70 -19.95
C TRP A 278 9.70 18.46 -20.17
N GLU A 279 9.13 17.95 -19.08
CA GLU A 279 8.06 16.97 -19.08
C GLU A 279 6.81 17.59 -18.48
N HIS A 280 5.68 17.45 -19.15
CA HIS A 280 4.41 17.99 -18.71
C HIS A 280 3.38 16.87 -18.62
N GLU A 281 2.61 16.83 -17.55
CA GLU A 281 1.44 15.98 -17.43
C GLU A 281 0.19 16.83 -17.18
N PHE A 282 -0.85 16.56 -17.93
CA PHE A 282 -2.20 17.09 -17.72
C PHE A 282 -3.11 15.91 -17.43
N SER A 283 -3.86 15.96 -16.37
CA SER A 283 -4.79 14.88 -16.04
C SER A 283 -6.11 15.41 -15.49
N VAL A 284 -7.17 14.65 -15.77
CA VAL A 284 -8.49 14.80 -15.13
C VAL A 284 -8.93 13.45 -14.65
N SER A 285 -9.31 13.36 -13.38
CA SER A 285 -9.83 12.14 -12.77
C SER A 285 -11.15 12.38 -12.09
N GLY A 286 -12.04 11.38 -12.18
CA GLY A 286 -13.29 11.32 -11.44
C GLY A 286 -13.34 10.02 -10.63
N PHE A 287 -13.91 10.09 -9.44
CA PHE A 287 -14.17 8.94 -8.56
C PHE A 287 -15.57 9.05 -7.98
N ARG A 288 -16.26 7.92 -7.86
CA ARG A 288 -17.56 7.81 -7.19
C ARG A 288 -17.61 6.54 -6.35
N SER A 289 -18.04 6.67 -5.12
CA SER A 289 -18.44 5.59 -4.21
C SER A 289 -19.93 5.73 -3.92
N ASP A 290 -20.69 4.68 -4.13
CA ASP A 290 -22.13 4.59 -3.88
C ASP A 290 -22.34 3.42 -2.92
N ARG A 291 -22.66 3.73 -1.67
CA ARG A 291 -22.78 2.76 -0.58
C ARG A 291 -24.16 2.80 0.04
N PHE A 292 -24.77 1.63 0.15
CA PHE A 292 -26.08 1.46 0.76
C PHE A 292 -26.00 0.51 1.96
N ASP A 293 -26.41 0.98 3.13
CA ASP A 293 -26.58 0.21 4.36
C ASP A 293 -28.09 0.19 4.69
N ALA A 294 -28.76 -0.89 4.36
CA ALA A 294 -30.23 -1.03 4.53
C ALA A 294 -30.69 -0.77 5.97
N ASP A 295 -29.84 -1.00 6.92
CA ASP A 295 -30.12 -1.00 8.34
C ASP A 295 -29.44 0.14 9.09
N GLY A 296 -28.63 0.97 8.40
CA GLY A 296 -27.94 2.13 8.95
C GLY A 296 -28.93 3.24 9.39
N PHE A 297 -28.47 4.14 10.26
CA PHE A 297 -29.18 5.37 10.58
C PHE A 297 -29.21 6.30 9.36
N THR A 298 -28.09 6.50 8.68
CA THR A 298 -27.98 6.98 7.30
C THR A 298 -27.85 5.75 6.43
N LYS A 299 -28.71 5.61 5.42
CA LYS A 299 -28.75 4.43 4.58
C LYS A 299 -27.92 4.56 3.32
N GLU A 300 -27.98 5.71 2.68
CA GLU A 300 -27.32 5.97 1.42
C GLU A 300 -26.17 6.96 1.62
N PHE A 301 -24.99 6.59 1.16
CA PHE A 301 -23.79 7.41 1.14
C PHE A 301 -23.25 7.44 -0.27
N ILE A 302 -23.29 8.60 -0.92
CA ILE A 302 -22.72 8.80 -2.24
C ILE A 302 -21.61 9.82 -2.11
N GLY A 303 -20.37 9.40 -2.41
CA GLY A 303 -19.20 10.25 -2.45
C GLY A 303 -18.69 10.42 -3.87
N GLU A 304 -18.44 11.65 -4.30
CA GLU A 304 -17.90 11.96 -5.62
C GLU A 304 -16.70 12.89 -5.49
N ARG A 305 -15.68 12.67 -6.31
CA ARG A 305 -14.52 13.57 -6.43
C ARG A 305 -14.20 13.79 -7.91
N LEU A 306 -14.02 15.02 -8.29
CA LEU A 306 -13.50 15.44 -9.60
C LEU A 306 -12.22 16.22 -9.37
N LYS A 307 -11.11 15.81 -10.00
CA LYS A 307 -9.81 16.48 -9.90
C LYS A 307 -9.26 16.78 -11.29
N ALA A 308 -8.78 18.00 -11.49
CA ALA A 308 -7.98 18.39 -12.63
C ALA A 308 -6.59 18.80 -12.15
N GLU A 309 -5.53 18.28 -12.76
CA GLU A 309 -4.16 18.47 -12.30
C GLU A 309 -3.22 18.73 -13.49
N TYR A 310 -2.30 19.65 -13.30
CA TYR A 310 -1.15 19.85 -14.16
C TYR A 310 0.14 19.73 -13.35
N VAL A 311 1.10 18.97 -13.88
CA VAL A 311 2.45 18.85 -13.34
C VAL A 311 3.46 19.13 -14.45
N GLY A 312 4.38 20.04 -14.21
CA GLY A 312 5.54 20.32 -15.06
C GLY A 312 6.82 19.92 -14.34
N GLN A 313 7.72 19.25 -15.05
CA GLN A 313 9.03 18.83 -14.54
C GLN A 313 10.12 19.32 -15.47
N VAL A 314 11.29 19.68 -14.94
CA VAL A 314 12.45 20.09 -15.72
C VAL A 314 13.76 19.73 -15.03
N GLU A 315 14.69 19.18 -15.78
CA GLU A 315 16.08 19.05 -15.38
C GLU A 315 16.83 20.36 -15.67
N LEU A 316 17.08 21.14 -14.63
CA LEU A 316 17.81 22.41 -14.74
C LEU A 316 19.31 22.19 -14.98
N THR A 317 19.86 21.17 -14.32
CA THR A 317 21.23 20.66 -14.49
C THR A 317 21.23 19.17 -14.23
N SER A 318 22.33 18.47 -14.52
CA SER A 318 22.50 17.06 -14.13
C SER A 318 22.36 16.79 -12.62
N ALA A 319 22.47 17.81 -11.79
CA ALA A 319 22.39 17.74 -10.33
C ALA A 319 21.11 18.36 -9.77
N THR A 320 20.26 19.00 -10.58
CA THR A 320 19.11 19.75 -10.08
C THR A 320 17.91 19.57 -10.98
N ALA A 321 16.84 19.06 -10.41
CA ALA A 321 15.53 18.97 -11.05
C ALA A 321 14.48 19.77 -10.27
N LEU A 322 13.51 20.33 -10.98
CA LEU A 322 12.39 21.07 -10.45
C LEU A 322 11.09 20.45 -10.98
N ALA A 323 10.12 20.24 -10.11
CA ALA A 323 8.74 20.00 -10.50
C ALA A 323 7.83 21.06 -9.88
N PHE A 324 6.71 21.36 -10.53
CA PHE A 324 5.68 22.26 -10.01
C PHE A 324 4.35 21.90 -10.63
N GLY A 325 3.28 22.28 -9.96
CA GLY A 325 1.95 22.00 -10.48
C GLY A 325 0.88 22.84 -9.81
N ILE A 326 -0.30 22.68 -10.38
CA ILE A 326 -1.56 23.18 -9.85
C ILE A 326 -2.59 22.07 -9.93
N ASP A 327 -3.46 21.98 -8.94
CA ASP A 327 -4.65 21.14 -9.01
C ASP A 327 -5.90 21.89 -8.55
N TRP A 328 -7.02 21.42 -9.05
CA TRP A 328 -8.36 21.78 -8.57
C TRP A 328 -9.11 20.50 -8.29
N THR A 329 -9.72 20.45 -7.12
CA THR A 329 -10.50 19.30 -6.66
C THR A 329 -11.86 19.78 -6.20
N GLU A 330 -12.93 19.10 -6.61
CA GLU A 330 -14.29 19.25 -6.11
C GLU A 330 -14.73 17.92 -5.50
N GLU A 331 -15.24 17.99 -4.28
CA GLU A 331 -15.82 16.86 -3.56
C GLU A 331 -17.30 17.11 -3.31
N ARG A 332 -18.10 16.06 -3.51
CA ARG A 332 -19.52 16.04 -3.18
C ARG A 332 -19.83 14.83 -2.31
N ALA A 333 -20.73 15.01 -1.36
CA ALA A 333 -21.30 13.95 -0.55
C ALA A 333 -22.81 14.09 -0.56
N SER A 334 -23.53 12.98 -0.79
CA SER A 334 -24.96 12.89 -0.58
C SER A 334 -25.24 11.85 0.52
N LEU A 335 -26.00 12.27 1.52
CA LEU A 335 -26.41 11.45 2.67
C LEU A 335 -27.94 11.39 2.70
N ASP A 336 -28.53 10.25 2.35
CA ASP A 336 -29.99 10.08 2.20
C ASP A 336 -30.63 11.20 1.35
N GLY A 337 -29.95 11.60 0.25
CA GLY A 337 -30.38 12.65 -0.66
C GLY A 337 -30.11 14.08 -0.22
N THR A 338 -29.43 14.30 0.91
CA THR A 338 -28.93 15.63 1.31
C THR A 338 -27.51 15.81 0.78
N GLU A 339 -27.32 16.81 -0.08
CA GLU A 339 -26.06 17.04 -0.77
C GLU A 339 -25.20 18.11 -0.08
N PHE A 340 -23.89 17.88 -0.08
CA PHE A 340 -22.85 18.78 0.39
C PHE A 340 -21.73 18.81 -0.64
N GLU A 341 -21.09 19.98 -0.79
CA GLU A 341 -19.94 20.11 -1.68
C GLU A 341 -18.87 21.03 -1.10
N ALA A 342 -17.65 20.82 -1.48
CA ALA A 342 -16.52 21.70 -1.23
C ALA A 342 -15.51 21.60 -2.36
N SER A 343 -14.75 22.67 -2.59
CA SER A 343 -13.67 22.67 -3.55
C SER A 343 -12.36 23.18 -2.96
N ASN A 344 -11.27 22.75 -3.54
CA ASN A 344 -9.92 23.18 -3.21
C ASN A 344 -9.13 23.46 -4.49
N THR A 345 -8.35 24.54 -4.47
CA THR A 345 -7.37 24.84 -5.51
C THR A 345 -6.00 24.90 -4.88
N ALA A 346 -5.03 24.22 -5.45
CA ALA A 346 -3.70 24.18 -4.87
C ALA A 346 -2.60 24.49 -5.90
N ALA A 347 -1.51 25.02 -5.39
CA ALA A 347 -0.25 25.17 -6.12
C ALA A 347 0.89 24.54 -5.31
N PHE A 348 1.76 23.80 -6.00
CA PHE A 348 2.83 23.05 -5.34
C PHE A 348 4.11 23.03 -6.18
N ALA A 349 5.24 22.83 -5.50
CA ALA A 349 6.53 22.70 -6.15
C ALA A 349 7.45 21.76 -5.35
N GLU A 350 8.33 21.08 -6.07
CA GLU A 350 9.42 20.27 -5.54
C GLU A 350 10.73 20.65 -6.21
N ILE A 351 11.79 20.78 -5.43
CA ILE A 351 13.16 20.84 -5.93
C ILE A 351 13.94 19.64 -5.41
N LYS A 352 14.67 18.98 -6.29
CA LYS A 352 15.70 17.99 -5.98
C LYS A 352 17.07 18.54 -6.36
N HIS A 353 18.04 18.34 -5.48
CA HIS A 353 19.39 18.78 -5.70
C HIS A 353 20.40 17.77 -5.16
N ALA A 354 21.26 17.26 -6.03
CA ALA A 354 22.37 16.37 -5.69
C ALA A 354 23.69 17.16 -5.77
N PRO A 355 24.11 17.87 -4.71
CA PRO A 355 25.35 18.64 -4.73
C PRO A 355 26.60 17.75 -4.89
N ARG A 356 26.47 16.47 -4.61
CA ARG A 356 27.45 15.40 -4.80
C ARG A 356 26.72 14.11 -5.12
N ASP A 357 27.41 13.14 -5.74
CA ASP A 357 26.83 11.85 -6.13
C ASP A 357 26.34 11.02 -4.92
N ASP A 358 26.87 11.27 -3.73
CA ASP A 358 26.53 10.58 -2.48
C ASP A 358 25.46 11.31 -1.64
N LEU A 359 24.93 12.47 -2.09
CA LEU A 359 24.02 13.30 -1.32
C LEU A 359 22.88 13.85 -2.17
N GLU A 360 21.66 13.46 -1.86
CA GLU A 360 20.45 14.03 -2.45
C GLU A 360 19.65 14.82 -1.39
N LEU A 361 19.23 16.01 -1.78
CA LEU A 361 18.37 16.91 -1.02
C LEU A 361 17.06 17.11 -1.77
N SER A 362 15.92 17.08 -1.09
CA SER A 362 14.64 17.46 -1.67
C SER A 362 13.90 18.43 -0.76
N ALA A 363 13.14 19.34 -1.37
CA ALA A 363 12.24 20.24 -0.66
C ALA A 363 10.95 20.41 -1.47
N ASN A 364 9.81 20.32 -0.75
CA ASN A 364 8.46 20.42 -1.32
C ASN A 364 7.70 21.52 -0.58
N LEU A 365 6.89 22.28 -1.30
CA LEU A 365 6.00 23.28 -0.78
C LEU A 365 4.65 23.18 -1.48
N ARG A 366 3.55 23.38 -0.74
CA ARG A 366 2.18 23.41 -1.27
C ARG A 366 1.36 24.43 -0.50
N TYR A 367 0.49 25.12 -1.22
CA TYR A 367 -0.56 25.97 -0.70
C TYR A 367 -1.90 25.52 -1.28
N ASP A 368 -2.85 25.28 -0.40
CA ASP A 368 -4.22 24.88 -0.69
C ASP A 368 -5.16 26.01 -0.31
N ASP A 369 -6.07 26.39 -1.21
CA ASP A 369 -7.11 27.41 -1.01
C ASP A 369 -8.49 26.77 -1.12
N PHE A 370 -9.15 26.62 0.02
CA PHE A 370 -10.44 25.97 0.13
C PHE A 370 -11.60 26.96 -0.01
N SER A 371 -12.74 26.48 -0.53
CA SER A 371 -13.95 27.28 -0.73
C SER A 371 -14.60 27.79 0.55
N ASP A 372 -14.32 27.16 1.69
CA ASP A 372 -15.12 27.31 2.90
C ASP A 372 -14.32 27.41 4.22
N PHE A 373 -13.00 27.43 4.17
CA PHE A 373 -12.12 27.77 5.29
C PHE A 373 -10.77 28.35 4.81
N ASP A 374 -9.97 28.85 5.75
CA ASP A 374 -8.72 29.52 5.45
C ASP A 374 -7.71 28.57 4.78
N GLY A 375 -6.96 29.10 3.82
CA GLY A 375 -5.95 28.37 3.07
C GLY A 375 -4.88 27.73 3.97
N GLN A 376 -4.36 26.58 3.53
CA GLN A 376 -3.39 25.78 4.27
C GLN A 376 -2.04 25.74 3.55
N PHE A 377 -0.97 25.89 4.31
CA PHE A 377 0.40 25.77 3.82
C PHE A 377 1.07 24.52 4.38
N SER A 378 1.65 23.71 3.50
CA SER A 378 2.43 22.53 3.89
C SER A 378 3.78 22.51 3.21
N GLY A 379 4.77 21.91 3.87
CA GLY A 379 6.13 21.82 3.34
C GLY A 379 6.84 20.59 3.86
N ARG A 380 7.80 20.10 3.07
CA ARG A 380 8.65 18.98 3.45
C ARG A 380 10.07 19.21 2.95
N ALA A 381 11.06 18.86 3.77
CA ALA A 381 12.45 18.77 3.38
C ALA A 381 12.98 17.38 3.71
N ALA A 382 13.77 16.80 2.82
CA ALA A 382 14.34 15.48 3.03
C ALA A 382 15.78 15.41 2.49
N LEU A 383 16.54 14.47 3.03
CA LEU A 383 17.93 14.21 2.70
C LEU A 383 18.16 12.70 2.65
N ALA A 384 18.88 12.26 1.63
CA ALA A 384 19.52 10.95 1.57
C ALA A 384 21.02 11.12 1.38
N TRP A 385 21.81 10.51 2.26
CA TRP A 385 23.26 10.58 2.23
C TRP A 385 23.86 9.17 2.29
N THR A 386 24.54 8.77 1.22
CA THR A 386 25.32 7.54 1.15
C THR A 386 26.68 7.81 1.82
N ALA A 387 26.70 7.74 3.16
CA ALA A 387 27.87 8.07 3.99
C ALA A 387 29.08 7.18 3.70
N THR A 388 28.82 5.93 3.29
CA THR A 388 29.80 4.97 2.75
C THR A 388 29.09 4.10 1.71
N ASP A 389 29.82 3.33 0.90
CA ASP A 389 29.23 2.38 -0.08
C ASP A 389 28.23 1.38 0.55
N ALA A 390 28.33 1.18 1.86
CA ALA A 390 27.47 0.27 2.62
C ALA A 390 26.44 0.97 3.52
N THR A 391 26.51 2.29 3.71
CA THR A 391 25.68 2.99 4.71
C THR A 391 24.99 4.19 4.11
N THR A 392 23.67 4.19 4.16
CA THR A 392 22.84 5.34 3.78
C THR A 392 22.11 5.89 5.00
N VAL A 393 22.19 7.20 5.18
CA VAL A 393 21.45 7.96 6.21
C VAL A 393 20.34 8.74 5.53
N ARG A 394 19.10 8.64 6.04
CA ARG A 394 17.94 9.37 5.54
C ARG A 394 17.35 10.19 6.66
N THR A 395 16.91 11.39 6.36
CA THR A 395 16.12 12.19 7.30
C THR A 395 15.10 13.02 6.55
N SER A 396 13.95 13.23 7.16
CA SER A 396 12.93 14.15 6.63
C SER A 396 12.25 14.90 7.75
N PHE A 397 11.82 16.12 7.44
CA PHE A 397 10.94 16.93 8.25
C PHE A 397 9.80 17.44 7.37
N GLY A 398 8.57 17.37 7.85
CA GLY A 398 7.41 17.81 7.10
C GLY A 398 6.31 18.39 7.99
N THR A 399 5.51 19.25 7.40
CA THR A 399 4.23 19.73 7.94
C THR A 399 3.10 19.25 7.05
N GLY A 400 1.95 18.98 7.64
CA GLY A 400 0.77 18.53 6.91
C GLY A 400 -0.50 18.98 7.60
N TYR A 401 -1.63 18.68 6.97
CA TYR A 401 -2.94 19.00 7.52
C TYR A 401 -3.96 17.95 7.03
N ARG A 402 -5.10 17.86 7.75
CA ARG A 402 -6.32 17.21 7.31
C ARG A 402 -7.47 18.20 7.39
N ALA A 403 -8.13 18.44 6.27
CA ALA A 403 -9.38 19.21 6.23
C ALA A 403 -10.48 18.43 6.96
N PRO A 404 -11.38 19.08 7.68
CA PRO A 404 -12.58 18.44 8.18
C PRO A 404 -13.40 17.87 7.02
N SER A 405 -13.86 16.62 7.10
CA SER A 405 -14.66 15.98 6.04
C SER A 405 -15.99 16.71 5.81
N LEU A 406 -16.63 16.44 4.66
CA LEU A 406 -17.98 16.97 4.38
C LEU A 406 -18.98 16.49 5.45
N TYR A 407 -18.84 15.26 5.94
CA TYR A 407 -19.67 14.73 7.01
C TYR A 407 -19.43 15.44 8.36
N GLU A 408 -18.16 15.68 8.73
CA GLU A 408 -17.81 16.38 9.98
C GLU A 408 -18.34 17.82 10.01
N ARG A 409 -18.42 18.49 8.84
CA ARG A 409 -18.87 19.89 8.71
C ARG A 409 -20.37 20.04 8.54
N PHE A 410 -20.99 19.18 7.77
CA PHE A 410 -22.36 19.37 7.29
C PHE A 410 -23.29 18.19 7.59
N GLY A 411 -22.75 17.01 7.96
CA GLY A 411 -23.52 15.79 8.22
C GLY A 411 -24.41 15.89 9.48
N PRO A 412 -25.17 14.82 9.80
CA PRO A 412 -26.13 14.80 10.91
C PRO A 412 -25.51 15.07 12.29
N TYR A 413 -24.21 14.83 12.44
CA TYR A 413 -23.47 15.05 13.69
C TYR A 413 -22.36 16.09 13.52
N SER A 414 -22.54 17.02 12.60
CA SER A 414 -21.56 18.06 12.31
C SER A 414 -21.18 18.89 13.54
N GLY A 415 -19.91 19.28 13.59
CA GLY A 415 -19.38 20.21 14.58
C GLY A 415 -19.38 21.65 14.06
N PRO A 416 -19.71 22.62 14.90
CA PRO A 416 -19.60 24.04 14.54
C PRO A 416 -18.10 24.43 14.47
N ASP A 417 -17.75 25.25 13.49
CA ASP A 417 -16.45 25.95 13.38
C ASP A 417 -15.21 25.04 13.49
N LEU A 418 -15.24 23.87 12.84
CA LEU A 418 -14.08 22.96 12.82
C LEU A 418 -12.94 23.55 11.98
N ALA A 419 -11.78 23.75 12.61
CA ALA A 419 -10.55 24.09 11.91
C ALA A 419 -9.84 22.82 11.41
N PRO A 420 -8.98 22.90 10.35
CA PRO A 420 -8.14 21.79 9.94
C PRO A 420 -7.25 21.28 11.08
N GLU A 421 -7.08 19.95 11.12
CA GLU A 421 -6.02 19.34 11.90
C GLU A 421 -4.67 19.64 11.26
N THR A 422 -3.67 19.98 12.02
CA THR A 422 -2.33 20.28 11.52
C THR A 422 -1.30 19.33 12.09
N SER A 423 -0.26 19.00 11.32
CA SER A 423 0.77 18.06 11.75
C SER A 423 2.18 18.53 11.50
N ARG A 424 3.09 17.95 12.28
CA ARG A 424 4.55 18.03 12.07
C ARG A 424 5.11 16.62 12.21
N SER A 425 6.01 16.26 11.29
CA SER A 425 6.69 14.95 11.34
C SER A 425 8.18 15.10 11.21
N PHE A 426 8.90 14.15 11.82
CA PHE A 426 10.36 14.02 11.71
C PHE A 426 10.72 12.55 11.63
N ASP A 427 11.59 12.19 10.68
CA ASP A 427 12.14 10.86 10.47
C ASP A 427 13.67 10.91 10.43
N LEU A 428 14.30 9.91 11.04
CA LEU A 428 15.74 9.65 10.94
C LEU A 428 15.95 8.15 10.73
N GLY A 429 16.47 7.78 9.58
CA GLY A 429 16.75 6.40 9.18
C GLY A 429 18.22 6.17 8.89
N VAL A 430 18.70 4.98 9.21
CA VAL A 430 20.00 4.46 8.80
C VAL A 430 19.79 3.07 8.19
N GLU A 431 20.33 2.88 7.01
CA GLU A 431 20.43 1.58 6.35
C GLU A 431 21.89 1.19 6.23
N HIS A 432 22.21 -0.06 6.56
CA HIS A 432 23.55 -0.58 6.48
C HIS A 432 23.59 -1.96 5.84
N ARG A 433 24.37 -2.10 4.78
CA ARG A 433 24.63 -3.37 4.08
C ARG A 433 25.86 -4.04 4.69
N ILE A 434 25.75 -5.30 5.05
CA ILE A 434 26.82 -6.12 5.63
C ILE A 434 27.24 -7.14 4.57
N GLY A 435 28.30 -6.82 3.81
CA GLY A 435 28.67 -7.59 2.63
C GLY A 435 27.54 -7.59 1.59
N GLU A 436 27.41 -8.71 0.88
CA GLU A 436 26.38 -8.92 -0.15
C GLU A 436 25.15 -9.69 0.39
N THR A 437 25.20 -10.15 1.63
CA THR A 437 24.25 -11.12 2.17
C THR A 437 23.28 -10.55 3.19
N ALA A 438 23.55 -9.38 3.79
CA ALA A 438 22.68 -8.84 4.82
C ALA A 438 22.47 -7.33 4.69
N MET A 439 21.25 -6.90 5.02
CA MET A 439 20.88 -5.49 5.14
C MET A 439 20.14 -5.27 6.46
N LEU A 440 20.44 -4.18 7.12
CA LEU A 440 19.74 -3.72 8.32
C LEU A 440 19.30 -2.27 8.13
N ARG A 441 18.07 -1.96 8.50
CA ARG A 441 17.51 -0.61 8.52
C ARG A 441 16.96 -0.30 9.91
N ALA A 442 17.21 0.89 10.39
CA ALA A 442 16.61 1.43 11.62
C ALA A 442 16.05 2.81 11.33
N THR A 443 14.78 3.06 11.66
CA THR A 443 14.14 4.37 11.47
C THR A 443 13.47 4.81 12.76
N ALA A 444 13.90 5.95 13.31
CA ALA A 444 13.19 6.63 14.38
C ALA A 444 12.22 7.65 13.78
N PHE A 445 10.98 7.69 14.28
CA PHE A 445 9.95 8.60 13.80
C PHE A 445 9.28 9.37 14.94
N TYR A 446 8.81 10.57 14.63
CA TYR A 446 7.95 11.40 15.48
C TYR A 446 6.93 12.12 14.61
N ILE A 447 5.65 12.02 14.98
CA ILE A 447 4.53 12.73 14.34
C ILE A 447 3.68 13.37 15.44
N GLU A 448 3.33 14.63 15.26
CA GLU A 448 2.49 15.41 16.15
C GLU A 448 1.31 15.97 15.38
N ILE A 449 0.10 15.90 15.94
CA ILE A 449 -1.14 16.42 15.36
C ILE A 449 -1.80 17.33 16.39
N ASP A 450 -2.08 18.56 15.99
CA ASP A 450 -2.85 19.52 16.74
C ASP A 450 -4.28 19.64 16.17
N ASN A 451 -5.24 20.09 16.98
CA ASN A 451 -6.65 20.29 16.62
C ASN A 451 -7.39 19.00 16.20
N LEU A 452 -7.03 17.84 16.76
CA LEU A 452 -7.65 16.55 16.44
C LEU A 452 -9.17 16.62 16.48
N ILE A 453 -9.85 16.14 15.43
CA ILE A 453 -11.32 16.12 15.33
C ILE A 453 -11.81 14.72 15.69
N GLN A 454 -12.70 14.64 16.68
CA GLN A 454 -13.34 13.38 17.10
C GLN A 454 -14.82 13.58 17.42
N TYR A 455 -15.59 12.49 17.32
CA TYR A 455 -16.97 12.48 17.79
C TYR A 455 -17.03 12.57 19.32
N SER A 456 -17.72 13.58 19.83
CA SER A 456 -17.96 13.82 21.26
C SER A 456 -19.33 13.30 21.66
N THR A 457 -19.38 12.30 22.53
CA THR A 457 -20.66 11.81 23.11
C THR A 457 -21.32 12.83 24.01
N ALA A 458 -20.58 13.78 24.59
CA ALA A 458 -21.12 14.82 25.45
C ALA A 458 -21.96 15.85 24.68
N THR A 459 -21.56 16.14 23.42
CA THR A 459 -22.27 17.10 22.56
C THR A 459 -23.05 16.40 21.45
N SER A 460 -22.87 15.08 21.25
CA SER A 460 -23.41 14.31 20.14
C SER A 460 -23.02 14.90 18.76
N SER A 461 -21.82 15.44 18.66
CA SER A 461 -21.30 16.08 17.45
C SER A 461 -19.79 15.90 17.34
N TYR A 462 -19.24 16.09 16.14
CA TYR A 462 -17.80 16.21 15.96
C TYR A 462 -17.28 17.49 16.62
N ALA A 463 -16.14 17.39 17.27
CA ALA A 463 -15.51 18.51 17.97
C ALA A 463 -13.99 18.35 17.96
N GLN A 464 -13.30 19.48 18.08
CA GLN A 464 -11.87 19.46 18.28
C GLN A 464 -11.53 19.04 19.71
N VAL A 465 -10.64 18.05 19.84
CA VAL A 465 -10.18 17.52 21.11
C VAL A 465 -9.04 18.40 21.63
N PRO A 466 -9.08 18.87 22.86
CA PRO A 466 -7.97 19.59 23.46
C PRO A 466 -6.70 18.75 23.55
N GLY A 467 -5.55 19.42 23.47
CA GLY A 467 -4.23 18.80 23.59
C GLY A 467 -3.63 18.39 22.24
N THR A 468 -2.46 17.80 22.31
CA THR A 468 -1.68 17.36 21.15
C THR A 468 -1.67 15.85 21.08
N THR A 469 -1.96 15.30 19.91
CA THR A 469 -1.77 13.89 19.61
C THR A 469 -0.35 13.68 19.10
N ALA A 470 0.42 12.83 19.76
CA ALA A 470 1.78 12.52 19.35
C ALA A 470 1.98 11.01 19.19
N SER A 471 2.55 10.61 18.07
CA SER A 471 3.03 9.25 17.82
C SER A 471 4.55 9.26 17.59
N LYS A 472 5.26 8.35 18.25
CA LYS A 472 6.71 8.17 18.11
C LYS A 472 7.12 6.74 18.28
N GLY A 473 8.22 6.38 17.65
CA GLY A 473 8.69 5.00 17.73
C GLY A 473 9.99 4.73 17.02
N LEU A 474 10.26 3.44 16.92
CA LEU A 474 11.43 2.88 16.24
C LEU A 474 10.97 1.72 15.37
N GLU A 475 11.32 1.76 14.11
CA GLU A 475 11.19 0.66 13.15
C GLU A 475 12.57 0.06 12.92
N LEU A 476 12.71 -1.26 13.08
CA LEU A 476 13.89 -2.03 12.74
C LEU A 476 13.48 -3.02 11.66
N SER A 477 14.22 -3.13 10.58
CA SER A 477 14.00 -4.16 9.56
C SER A 477 15.32 -4.68 9.03
N GLY A 478 15.30 -5.87 8.46
CA GLY A 478 16.49 -6.44 7.87
C GLY A 478 16.20 -7.68 7.06
N SER A 479 17.17 -8.01 6.21
CA SER A 479 17.19 -9.23 5.41
C SER A 479 18.55 -9.90 5.55
N TYR A 480 18.56 -11.23 5.45
CA TYR A 480 19.78 -12.03 5.49
C TYR A 480 19.66 -13.24 4.58
N SER A 481 20.49 -13.29 3.54
CA SER A 481 20.65 -14.45 2.67
C SER A 481 21.65 -15.42 3.30
N PHE A 482 21.14 -16.47 3.95
CA PHE A 482 21.97 -17.51 4.57
C PHE A 482 22.66 -18.36 3.52
N SER A 483 21.99 -18.62 2.40
CA SER A 483 22.50 -19.33 1.23
C SER A 483 21.70 -18.92 -0.01
N ASP A 484 22.09 -19.40 -1.18
CA ASP A 484 21.35 -19.19 -2.44
C ASP A 484 19.90 -19.71 -2.40
N ARG A 485 19.53 -20.51 -1.37
CA ARG A 485 18.23 -21.16 -1.24
C ARG A 485 17.48 -20.80 0.03
N LEU A 486 18.10 -20.08 0.95
CA LEU A 486 17.47 -19.74 2.23
C LEU A 486 17.77 -18.29 2.59
N SER A 487 16.72 -17.52 2.69
CA SER A 487 16.77 -16.14 3.17
C SER A 487 15.84 -15.92 4.36
N PHE A 488 16.15 -14.90 5.11
CA PHE A 488 15.35 -14.44 6.24
C PHE A 488 15.07 -12.95 6.07
N THR A 489 13.82 -12.58 6.28
CA THR A 489 13.41 -11.18 6.38
C THR A 489 12.72 -10.95 7.72
N GLY A 490 12.79 -9.75 8.24
CA GLY A 490 12.08 -9.46 9.47
C GLY A 490 12.05 -7.99 9.79
N ASN A 491 11.04 -7.63 10.58
CA ASN A 491 10.93 -6.28 11.12
C ASN A 491 10.37 -6.31 12.53
N TYR A 492 10.70 -5.27 13.28
CA TYR A 492 10.16 -5.00 14.60
C TYR A 492 9.84 -3.51 14.71
N THR A 493 8.64 -3.21 15.19
CA THR A 493 8.19 -1.84 15.42
C THR A 493 7.84 -1.64 16.89
N TYR A 494 8.34 -0.55 17.47
CA TYR A 494 7.88 -0.01 18.74
C TYR A 494 7.14 1.30 18.48
N THR A 495 5.86 1.39 18.88
CA THR A 495 5.03 2.58 18.69
C THR A 495 4.43 3.07 20.01
N LEU A 496 4.54 4.36 20.26
CA LEU A 496 3.90 5.03 21.39
C LEU A 496 3.07 6.22 20.89
N ALA A 497 1.77 5.98 20.71
CA ALA A 497 0.82 6.99 20.27
C ALA A 497 -0.09 7.42 21.44
N LYS A 498 -0.19 8.74 21.69
CA LYS A 498 -0.95 9.34 22.79
C LYS A 498 -1.61 10.64 22.37
N ASN A 499 -2.78 10.92 22.92
CA ASN A 499 -3.36 12.26 22.96
C ASN A 499 -3.33 12.76 24.41
N ASP A 500 -2.73 13.90 24.67
CA ASP A 500 -2.56 14.52 26.01
C ASP A 500 -2.16 13.51 27.11
N GLY A 501 -1.19 12.64 26.79
CA GLY A 501 -0.67 11.62 27.70
C GLY A 501 -1.48 10.31 27.75
N VAL A 502 -2.70 10.26 27.24
CA VAL A 502 -3.54 9.04 27.15
C VAL A 502 -3.21 8.28 25.87
N ARG A 503 -2.99 6.96 25.97
CA ARG A 503 -2.72 6.11 24.80
C ARG A 503 -3.89 6.12 23.82
N LEU A 504 -3.58 6.05 22.52
CA LEU A 504 -4.60 5.82 21.50
C LEU A 504 -5.05 4.35 21.51
N ALA A 505 -6.33 4.13 21.19
CA ALA A 505 -6.90 2.79 21.03
C ALA A 505 -6.37 2.11 19.76
N ARG A 506 -6.28 0.79 19.81
CA ARG A 506 -5.92 -0.08 18.66
C ARG A 506 -4.56 0.23 18.06
N VAL A 507 -3.64 0.73 18.87
CA VAL A 507 -2.24 0.94 18.49
C VAL A 507 -1.39 -0.05 19.26
N PRO A 508 -0.84 -1.08 18.59
CA PRO A 508 0.12 -1.99 19.21
C PRO A 508 1.37 -1.23 19.66
N ARG A 509 1.88 -1.56 20.83
CA ARG A 509 3.17 -1.03 21.26
C ARG A 509 4.33 -1.80 20.66
N HIS A 510 4.14 -3.09 20.43
CA HIS A 510 5.14 -4.00 19.89
C HIS A 510 4.55 -4.81 18.75
N GLU A 511 5.20 -4.78 17.61
CA GLU A 511 4.86 -5.58 16.44
C GLU A 511 6.15 -6.20 15.91
N LEU A 512 6.12 -7.50 15.64
CA LEU A 512 7.23 -8.27 15.07
C LEU A 512 6.69 -9.11 13.92
N SER A 513 7.33 -9.05 12.77
CA SER A 513 7.11 -9.98 11.65
C SER A 513 8.46 -10.56 11.23
N MET A 514 8.53 -11.88 11.08
CA MET A 514 9.72 -12.58 10.59
C MET A 514 9.29 -13.60 9.56
N ALA A 515 10.01 -13.67 8.44
CA ALA A 515 9.80 -14.69 7.42
C ALA A 515 11.10 -15.43 7.11
N ALA A 516 10.97 -16.69 6.74
CA ALA A 516 12.04 -17.54 6.22
C ALA A 516 11.57 -18.08 4.87
N ASP A 517 12.28 -17.69 3.81
CA ASP A 517 12.02 -18.08 2.43
C ASP A 517 13.00 -19.17 2.04
N PHE A 518 12.49 -20.32 1.62
CA PHE A 518 13.27 -21.49 1.33
C PHE A 518 12.95 -22.11 -0.03
N ASP A 519 13.90 -22.08 -0.95
CA ASP A 519 13.87 -22.84 -2.20
C ASP A 519 14.23 -24.30 -1.96
N VAL A 520 13.21 -25.09 -1.62
CA VAL A 520 13.35 -26.53 -1.31
C VAL A 520 13.97 -27.28 -2.48
N THR A 521 13.53 -26.94 -3.69
CA THR A 521 14.11 -27.39 -4.98
C THR A 521 14.04 -26.22 -5.96
N ASP A 522 14.59 -26.40 -7.18
CA ASP A 522 14.51 -25.40 -8.24
C ASP A 522 13.07 -25.12 -8.74
N ARG A 523 12.07 -25.86 -8.26
CA ARG A 523 10.64 -25.74 -8.60
C ARG A 523 9.71 -25.59 -7.39
N LEU A 524 10.22 -25.79 -6.20
CA LEU A 524 9.43 -25.73 -4.97
C LEU A 524 10.03 -24.69 -4.04
N SER A 525 9.33 -23.62 -3.83
CA SER A 525 9.61 -22.60 -2.82
C SER A 525 8.60 -22.67 -1.65
N SER A 526 8.99 -22.20 -0.49
CA SER A 526 8.15 -22.17 0.69
C SER A 526 8.54 -21.00 1.58
N THR A 527 7.55 -20.29 2.12
CA THR A 527 7.72 -19.22 3.11
C THR A 527 7.06 -19.58 4.40
N LEU A 528 7.79 -19.48 5.50
CA LEU A 528 7.26 -19.56 6.88
C LEU A 528 7.31 -18.17 7.49
N ARG A 529 6.15 -17.65 7.90
CA ARG A 529 6.03 -16.33 8.55
C ARG A 529 5.55 -16.46 9.99
N VAL A 530 6.11 -15.66 10.86
CA VAL A 530 5.67 -15.51 12.26
C VAL A 530 5.40 -14.04 12.52
N THR A 531 4.19 -13.71 12.94
CA THR A 531 3.77 -12.36 13.34
C THR A 531 3.39 -12.35 14.81
N HIS A 532 3.96 -11.43 15.58
CA HIS A 532 3.65 -11.24 17.00
C HIS A 532 3.25 -9.79 17.27
N VAL A 533 2.12 -9.62 17.96
CA VAL A 533 1.57 -8.30 18.32
C VAL A 533 1.28 -8.27 19.83
N ALA A 534 1.72 -7.21 20.50
CA ALA A 534 1.60 -7.10 21.95
C ALA A 534 1.32 -5.68 22.46
N ASP A 535 0.72 -5.62 23.65
CA ASP A 535 0.37 -4.41 24.40
C ASP A 535 -0.54 -3.46 23.59
N VAL A 536 -1.67 -4.00 23.14
CA VAL A 536 -2.76 -3.26 22.48
C VAL A 536 -3.82 -2.89 23.52
N LEU A 537 -4.30 -1.65 23.47
CA LEU A 537 -5.47 -1.21 24.23
C LEU A 537 -6.64 -0.96 23.27
N ASP A 538 -7.83 -1.37 23.61
CA ASP A 538 -9.06 -1.04 22.87
C ASP A 538 -10.22 -0.75 23.83
N GLY A 539 -11.21 0.00 23.37
CA GLY A 539 -12.42 0.34 24.07
C GLY A 539 -12.91 1.75 23.76
N PHE A 540 -14.17 1.99 24.08
CA PHE A 540 -14.79 3.31 23.96
C PHE A 540 -14.88 3.97 25.34
N GLY A 541 -14.23 5.11 25.51
CA GLY A 541 -14.13 5.83 26.78
C GLY A 541 -13.11 5.24 27.76
N THR A 542 -13.22 3.96 28.13
CA THR A 542 -12.25 3.28 28.98
C THR A 542 -11.47 2.26 28.15
N LEU A 543 -10.16 2.47 28.02
CA LEU A 543 -9.27 1.54 27.31
C LEU A 543 -8.91 0.34 28.21
N THR A 544 -9.03 -0.86 27.66
CA THR A 544 -8.66 -2.12 28.32
C THR A 544 -7.72 -2.90 27.40
N PRO A 545 -6.77 -3.71 27.97
CA PRO A 545 -5.86 -4.50 27.16
C PRO A 545 -6.60 -5.55 26.32
N LEU A 546 -6.19 -5.73 25.06
CA LEU A 546 -6.40 -6.92 24.28
C LEU A 546 -5.32 -7.96 24.62
N ALA A 547 -5.58 -9.23 24.38
CA ALA A 547 -4.57 -10.28 24.55
C ALA A 547 -3.46 -10.12 23.49
N ASP A 548 -2.21 -10.33 23.91
CA ASP A 548 -1.09 -10.48 22.99
C ASP A 548 -1.28 -11.76 22.17
N TYR A 549 -0.86 -11.77 20.91
CA TYR A 549 -1.02 -12.95 20.05
C TYR A 549 0.19 -13.21 19.16
N THR A 550 0.29 -14.46 18.70
CA THR A 550 1.30 -14.89 17.73
C THR A 550 0.65 -15.75 16.65
N VAL A 551 0.74 -15.33 15.41
CA VAL A 551 0.22 -16.04 14.25
C VAL A 551 1.40 -16.63 13.47
N VAL A 552 1.23 -17.85 12.98
CA VAL A 552 2.20 -18.55 12.14
C VAL A 552 1.53 -18.92 10.82
N ASP A 553 2.11 -18.48 9.71
CA ASP A 553 1.63 -18.77 8.36
C ASP A 553 2.69 -19.58 7.59
N LEU A 554 2.24 -20.49 6.74
CA LEU A 554 3.08 -21.29 5.88
C LEU A 554 2.52 -21.28 4.47
N SER A 555 3.31 -20.87 3.50
CA SER A 555 2.98 -20.98 2.08
C SER A 555 4.00 -21.84 1.35
N ALA A 556 3.57 -22.45 0.24
CA ALA A 556 4.44 -23.16 -0.67
C ALA A 556 3.92 -23.01 -2.09
N GLN A 557 4.84 -22.83 -3.04
CA GLN A 557 4.56 -22.73 -4.46
C GLN A 557 5.36 -23.79 -5.22
N TYR A 558 4.72 -24.46 -6.17
CA TYR A 558 5.35 -25.43 -7.05
C TYR A 558 5.17 -25.06 -8.51
N ASP A 559 6.28 -24.87 -9.22
CA ASP A 559 6.29 -24.57 -10.65
C ASP A 559 6.01 -25.84 -11.46
N LEU A 560 4.78 -25.94 -11.96
CA LEU A 560 4.33 -27.03 -12.85
C LEU A 560 5.03 -26.92 -14.20
N THR A 561 5.15 -25.70 -14.70
CA THR A 561 5.88 -25.33 -15.93
C THR A 561 6.55 -23.96 -15.71
N ASP A 562 7.33 -23.47 -16.65
CA ASP A 562 7.93 -22.13 -16.63
C ASP A 562 6.89 -20.98 -16.60
N ARG A 563 5.60 -21.28 -16.78
CA ARG A 563 4.51 -20.30 -16.87
C ARG A 563 3.30 -20.65 -16.02
N THR A 564 3.36 -21.74 -15.28
CA THR A 564 2.22 -22.19 -14.47
C THR A 564 2.73 -22.71 -13.16
N ASN A 565 2.22 -22.15 -12.08
CA ASN A 565 2.49 -22.63 -10.73
C ASN A 565 1.19 -23.03 -10.02
N ALA A 566 1.31 -23.93 -9.07
CA ALA A 566 0.29 -24.24 -8.09
C ALA A 566 0.82 -23.83 -6.72
N TYR A 567 -0.05 -23.30 -5.88
CA TYR A 567 0.35 -22.88 -4.54
C TYR A 567 -0.64 -23.35 -3.48
N VAL A 568 -0.13 -23.41 -2.27
CA VAL A 568 -0.90 -23.67 -1.05
C VAL A 568 -0.52 -22.64 0.02
N SER A 569 -1.52 -22.10 0.71
CA SER A 569 -1.33 -21.19 1.85
C SER A 569 -2.09 -21.72 3.06
N LEU A 570 -1.37 -21.96 4.16
CA LEU A 570 -1.89 -22.30 5.47
C LEU A 570 -1.73 -21.09 6.37
N ARG A 571 -2.83 -20.44 6.72
CA ARG A 571 -2.85 -19.27 7.58
C ARG A 571 -3.23 -19.66 8.99
N ASN A 572 -2.68 -18.93 9.94
CA ASN A 572 -2.89 -19.20 11.35
C ASN A 572 -2.72 -20.70 11.68
N LEU A 573 -1.56 -21.27 11.32
CA LEU A 573 -1.26 -22.69 11.43
C LEU A 573 -1.48 -23.24 12.84
N THR A 574 -1.24 -22.41 13.85
CA THR A 574 -1.39 -22.73 15.28
C THR A 574 -2.83 -22.64 15.78
N ASP A 575 -3.77 -22.14 14.94
CA ASP A 575 -5.17 -21.92 15.30
C ASP A 575 -5.34 -20.96 16.49
N GLU A 576 -4.52 -19.89 16.49
CA GLU A 576 -4.56 -18.85 17.52
C GLU A 576 -5.89 -18.08 17.45
N THR A 577 -6.53 -17.89 18.60
CA THR A 577 -7.72 -17.04 18.72
C THR A 577 -7.32 -15.68 19.23
N TYR A 578 -7.51 -14.64 18.45
CA TYR A 578 -7.09 -13.27 18.79
C TYR A 578 -8.08 -12.24 18.28
N GLU A 579 -7.95 -11.00 18.76
CA GLU A 579 -8.76 -9.87 18.36
C GLU A 579 -7.84 -8.70 17.98
N THR A 580 -8.15 -8.02 16.86
CA THR A 580 -7.56 -6.72 16.52
C THR A 580 -8.47 -5.56 16.95
N VAL A 581 -9.75 -5.84 17.11
CA VAL A 581 -10.79 -4.97 17.64
C VAL A 581 -11.61 -5.78 18.65
N ARG A 582 -11.82 -5.22 19.83
CA ARG A 582 -12.52 -5.90 20.92
C ARG A 582 -13.90 -6.42 20.53
N GLY A 583 -14.13 -7.72 20.76
CA GLY A 583 -15.39 -8.41 20.47
C GLY A 583 -15.59 -8.79 19.01
N TYR A 584 -14.55 -8.61 18.17
CA TYR A 584 -14.56 -9.05 16.79
C TYR A 584 -13.59 -10.20 16.57
N ASN A 585 -14.08 -11.25 15.92
CA ASN A 585 -13.31 -12.43 15.59
C ASN A 585 -12.30 -12.16 14.48
N THR A 586 -11.25 -12.95 14.47
CA THR A 586 -10.31 -13.08 13.35
C THR A 586 -10.39 -14.50 12.80
N SER A 587 -9.84 -14.72 11.61
CA SER A 587 -9.80 -16.04 10.99
C SER A 587 -9.08 -17.04 11.88
N GLY A 588 -9.67 -18.18 12.16
CA GLY A 588 -9.00 -19.38 12.65
C GLY A 588 -8.03 -19.95 11.61
N ARG A 589 -7.53 -21.18 11.84
CA ARG A 589 -6.67 -21.85 10.85
C ARG A 589 -7.40 -22.02 9.53
N ALA A 590 -6.80 -21.52 8.46
CA ALA A 590 -7.38 -21.52 7.12
C ALA A 590 -6.40 -22.09 6.09
N LEU A 591 -6.94 -22.80 5.10
CA LEU A 591 -6.21 -23.40 3.98
C LEU A 591 -6.73 -22.85 2.67
N TYR A 592 -5.84 -22.40 1.80
CA TYR A 592 -6.13 -21.98 0.44
C TYR A 592 -5.24 -22.74 -0.55
N VAL A 593 -5.80 -23.11 -1.68
CA VAL A 593 -5.07 -23.76 -2.78
C VAL A 593 -5.41 -23.03 -4.07
N GLY A 594 -4.40 -22.79 -4.89
CA GLY A 594 -4.59 -22.05 -6.12
C GLY A 594 -3.67 -22.50 -7.23
N ILE A 595 -3.99 -22.05 -8.43
CA ILE A 595 -3.20 -22.21 -9.64
C ILE A 595 -3.13 -20.87 -10.35
N GLN A 596 -1.93 -20.52 -10.79
CA GLN A 596 -1.69 -19.35 -11.62
C GLN A 596 -1.04 -19.77 -12.94
N ALA A 597 -1.48 -19.17 -14.03
CA ALA A 597 -0.92 -19.36 -15.34
C ALA A 597 -0.62 -18.01 -15.99
N ASP A 598 0.62 -17.80 -16.42
CA ASP A 598 1.07 -16.67 -17.23
C ASP A 598 1.20 -17.10 -18.71
N PHE A 599 0.82 -16.24 -19.64
CA PHE A 599 0.84 -16.55 -21.09
C PHE A 599 1.20 -15.34 -21.96
#